data_bbd442a7a505f57c0432c39472a42122
#
_entry.id   bbd442a7a505f57c0432c39472a42122
#
_cell.length_a   1.000
_cell.length_b   1.000
_cell.length_c   1.000
_cell.angle_alpha   90.00
_cell.angle_beta   90.00
_cell.angle_gamma   90.00
#
_symmetry.space_group_name_H-M   'P 1'
#
loop_
_entity.id
_entity.type
_entity.pdbx_description
1 polymer ?
#
loop_
_entity_poly.entity_id
_entity_poly.type
_entity_poly.pdbx_seq_one_letter_code
_entity_poly.pdbx_strand_id
1 'polypeptide(L)'
;IRGEGSITTDLKCAEFICRGSGRAMGQMMAENVRVAGQANFHDDVQAKNVRIFGQTEFLRNVQADDFGIWGQAEVQGNVQAERVRIKGRLTVQGDVEAERFEAIGAFEVNGLLNAGTIQISVKSFGPSKVKEIGGDEIIVKRRKGLIGLLHSRGILNAETIEGDEIYLEYTKAKTVRGTNVRLGPGCDIETVEYKTHYHAHEDSVVQKYEKV
;
A
#
# COMPACT_ATOMS: atom_id res chain seq x y z
N ILE A 1 8.55 22.09 12.63
CA ILE A 1 7.83 22.22 13.91
C ILE A 1 8.56 21.38 14.95
N ARG A 2 9.00 21.98 16.07
CA ARG A 2 9.47 21.31 17.28
C ARG A 2 8.55 21.72 18.41
N GLY A 3 7.96 20.79 19.17
CA GLY A 3 6.87 21.07 20.11
C GLY A 3 5.52 21.10 19.38
N GLU A 4 4.60 21.98 19.78
CA GLU A 4 3.30 22.15 19.14
C GLU A 4 3.28 23.37 18.22
N GLY A 5 2.62 23.28 17.07
CA GLY A 5 2.51 24.38 16.14
C GLY A 5 1.53 24.16 15.01
N SER A 6 1.01 25.23 14.46
CA SER A 6 0.11 25.20 13.30
C SER A 6 0.53 26.21 12.24
N ILE A 7 0.31 25.84 10.99
CA ILE A 7 0.45 26.69 9.81
C ILE A 7 -0.96 26.87 9.26
N THR A 8 -1.44 28.11 9.19
CA THR A 8 -2.83 28.41 8.86
C THR A 8 -3.05 28.81 7.40
N THR A 9 -1.97 28.95 6.63
CA THR A 9 -1.98 29.34 5.22
C THR A 9 -1.28 28.29 4.39
N ASP A 10 -1.39 28.42 3.08
CA ASP A 10 -0.60 27.63 2.14
C ASP A 10 0.89 27.78 2.42
N LEU A 11 1.61 26.68 2.29
CA LEU A 11 3.05 26.63 2.52
C LEU A 11 3.78 26.13 1.30
N LYS A 12 4.73 26.93 0.82
CA LYS A 12 5.71 26.50 -0.18
C LYS A 12 7.11 26.58 0.43
N CYS A 13 7.81 25.44 0.50
CA CYS A 13 9.13 25.39 1.13
C CYS A 13 10.01 24.27 0.53
N ALA A 14 11.31 24.34 0.76
CA ALA A 14 12.21 23.23 0.41
C ALA A 14 12.02 22.04 1.37
N GLU A 15 11.88 22.32 2.67
CA GLU A 15 11.78 21.27 3.68
C GLU A 15 10.76 21.60 4.77
N PHE A 16 9.88 20.65 5.06
CA PHE A 16 8.99 20.66 6.21
C PHE A 16 9.36 19.50 7.16
N ILE A 17 9.72 19.84 8.39
CA ILE A 17 10.01 18.84 9.42
C ILE A 17 9.09 19.02 10.61
N CYS A 18 8.36 17.96 11.00
CA CYS A 18 7.58 17.90 12.22
C CYS A 18 8.16 16.84 13.17
N ARG A 19 8.68 17.26 14.34
CA ARG A 19 9.20 16.37 15.40
C ARG A 19 8.35 16.36 16.66
N GLY A 20 7.36 17.23 16.75
CA GLY A 20 6.38 17.31 17.82
C GLY A 20 4.97 17.07 17.28
N SER A 21 4.02 17.95 17.59
CA SER A 21 2.65 17.94 17.08
C SER A 21 2.44 19.13 16.15
N GLY A 22 2.08 18.86 14.90
CA GLY A 22 1.92 19.87 13.86
C GLY A 22 0.57 19.81 13.16
N ARG A 23 0.05 20.97 12.74
CA ARG A 23 -1.10 21.08 11.85
C ARG A 23 -0.76 21.99 10.68
N ALA A 24 -1.12 21.60 9.47
CA ALA A 24 -1.06 22.44 8.29
C ALA A 24 -2.48 22.55 7.72
N MET A 25 -3.03 23.75 7.71
CA MET A 25 -4.43 23.99 7.32
C MET A 25 -4.59 24.26 5.83
N GLY A 26 -3.58 24.85 5.20
CA GLY A 26 -3.56 25.11 3.77
C GLY A 26 -2.78 24.07 2.98
N GLN A 27 -2.78 24.24 1.65
CA GLN A 27 -2.04 23.40 0.72
C GLN A 27 -0.55 23.41 1.03
N MET A 28 0.08 22.25 0.98
CA MET A 28 1.51 22.13 1.18
C MET A 28 2.22 21.74 -0.11
N MET A 29 3.16 22.57 -0.54
CA MET A 29 4.08 22.29 -1.63
C MET A 29 5.52 22.27 -1.10
N ALA A 30 6.19 21.13 -1.12
CA ALA A 30 7.54 21.00 -0.57
C ALA A 30 8.44 20.11 -1.45
N GLU A 31 9.77 20.25 -1.31
CA GLU A 31 10.64 19.20 -1.83
C GLU A 31 10.65 18.00 -0.89
N ASN A 32 10.75 18.25 0.42
CA ASN A 32 10.84 17.21 1.44
C ASN A 32 9.87 17.46 2.58
N VAL A 33 9.03 16.48 2.88
CA VAL A 33 8.16 16.43 4.06
C VAL A 33 8.62 15.28 4.97
N ARG A 34 8.98 15.59 6.21
CA ARG A 34 9.41 14.58 7.20
C ARG A 34 8.63 14.74 8.50
N VAL A 35 7.92 13.69 8.89
CA VAL A 35 7.19 13.63 10.15
C VAL A 35 7.79 12.55 11.04
N ALA A 36 8.34 12.96 12.19
CA ALA A 36 8.86 12.06 13.23
C ALA A 36 7.99 12.10 14.52
N GLY A 37 7.04 13.04 14.60
CA GLY A 37 6.03 13.17 15.66
C GLY A 37 4.62 12.88 15.13
N GLN A 38 3.70 13.79 15.41
CA GLN A 38 2.32 13.77 14.92
C GLN A 38 2.09 14.94 13.96
N ALA A 39 1.41 14.71 12.85
CA ALA A 39 1.07 15.79 11.93
C ALA A 39 -0.28 15.55 11.27
N ASN A 40 -1.07 16.63 11.13
CA ASN A 40 -2.33 16.63 10.41
C ASN A 40 -2.25 17.65 9.29
N PHE A 41 -2.44 17.18 8.06
CA PHE A 41 -2.52 18.00 6.86
C PHE A 41 -3.98 18.09 6.43
N HIS A 42 -4.52 19.30 6.45
CA HIS A 42 -5.95 19.54 6.19
C HIS A 42 -6.27 19.73 4.71
N ASP A 43 -5.27 19.99 3.90
CA ASP A 43 -5.39 20.17 2.45
C ASP A 43 -4.38 19.30 1.71
N ASP A 44 -4.34 19.41 0.38
CA ASP A 44 -3.49 18.61 -0.47
C ASP A 44 -2.00 18.80 -0.14
N VAL A 45 -1.27 17.69 -0.20
CA VAL A 45 0.18 17.69 -0.02
C VAL A 45 0.85 17.27 -1.31
N GLN A 46 1.66 18.15 -1.86
CA GLN A 46 2.50 17.88 -3.02
C GLN A 46 3.99 18.00 -2.63
N ALA A 47 4.76 16.93 -2.81
CA ALA A 47 6.18 16.94 -2.48
C ALA A 47 6.99 15.97 -3.35
N LYS A 48 8.32 16.17 -3.45
CA LYS A 48 9.19 15.14 -4.03
C LYS A 48 9.30 13.94 -3.09
N ASN A 49 9.58 14.19 -1.82
CA ASN A 49 9.76 13.13 -0.82
C ASN A 49 8.85 13.36 0.38
N VAL A 50 8.04 12.38 0.72
CA VAL A 50 7.25 12.33 1.96
C VAL A 50 7.71 11.14 2.79
N ARG A 51 8.19 11.39 4.02
CA ARG A 51 8.69 10.34 4.93
C ARG A 51 8.02 10.43 6.29
N ILE A 52 7.27 9.40 6.64
CA ILE A 52 6.51 9.32 7.88
C ILE A 52 7.12 8.28 8.81
N PHE A 53 7.69 8.73 9.93
CA PHE A 53 8.22 7.88 11.00
C PHE A 53 7.31 7.86 12.22
N GLY A 54 6.47 8.89 12.40
CA GLY A 54 5.48 9.03 13.46
C GLY A 54 4.07 8.70 13.00
N GLN A 55 3.10 9.51 13.42
CA GLN A 55 1.70 9.38 13.04
C GLN A 55 1.28 10.59 12.19
N THR A 56 0.63 10.33 11.08
CA THR A 56 0.22 11.40 10.16
C THR A 56 -1.16 11.11 9.60
N GLU A 57 -1.99 12.15 9.58
CA GLU A 57 -3.27 12.16 8.90
C GLU A 57 -3.24 13.19 7.77
N PHE A 58 -3.63 12.77 6.59
CA PHE A 58 -3.85 13.61 5.42
C PHE A 58 -5.36 13.62 5.13
N LEU A 59 -6.00 14.75 5.29
CA LEU A 59 -7.45 14.88 5.08
C LEU A 59 -7.84 15.02 3.60
N ARG A 60 -6.85 15.15 2.72
CA ARG A 60 -7.00 15.27 1.28
C ARG A 60 -5.98 14.36 0.58
N ASN A 61 -5.62 14.70 -0.64
CA ASN A 61 -4.75 13.91 -1.49
C ASN A 61 -3.26 14.10 -1.14
N VAL A 62 -2.49 13.07 -1.44
CA VAL A 62 -1.03 13.11 -1.37
C VAL A 62 -0.46 12.84 -2.76
N GLN A 63 0.34 13.76 -3.29
CA GLN A 63 1.12 13.58 -4.50
C GLN A 63 2.60 13.66 -4.17
N ALA A 64 3.38 12.63 -4.54
CA ALA A 64 4.82 12.59 -4.26
C ALA A 64 5.59 11.80 -5.32
N ASP A 65 6.91 12.06 -5.46
CA ASP A 65 7.76 11.14 -6.21
C ASP A 65 8.04 9.90 -5.34
N ASP A 66 8.37 10.09 -4.05
CA ASP A 66 8.64 9.01 -3.09
C ASP A 66 7.81 9.17 -1.81
N PHE A 67 6.85 8.26 -1.57
CA PHE A 67 6.00 8.24 -0.39
C PHE A 67 6.37 7.05 0.52
N GLY A 68 7.09 7.33 1.59
CA GLY A 68 7.62 6.32 2.51
C GLY A 68 7.00 6.37 3.91
N ILE A 69 6.46 5.25 4.39
CA ILE A 69 5.81 5.10 5.69
C ILE A 69 6.55 4.07 6.53
N TRP A 70 7.18 4.50 7.62
CA TRP A 70 7.78 3.66 8.66
C TRP A 70 6.94 3.64 9.94
N GLY A 71 6.15 4.70 10.17
CA GLY A 71 5.18 4.84 11.25
C GLY A 71 3.76 4.49 10.80
N GLN A 72 2.82 5.40 11.05
CA GLN A 72 1.41 5.27 10.65
C GLN A 72 0.99 6.46 9.81
N ALA A 73 0.32 6.21 8.71
CA ALA A 73 -0.30 7.23 7.88
C ALA A 73 -1.74 6.85 7.54
N GLU A 74 -2.61 7.84 7.57
CA GLU A 74 -3.98 7.75 7.10
C GLU A 74 -4.21 8.85 6.07
N VAL A 75 -4.75 8.48 4.89
CA VAL A 75 -5.06 9.40 3.79
C VAL A 75 -6.54 9.27 3.49
N GLN A 76 -7.30 10.36 3.66
CA GLN A 76 -8.74 10.39 3.39
C GLN A 76 -9.04 10.53 1.89
N GLY A 77 -8.11 11.05 1.12
CA GLY A 77 -8.16 11.16 -0.34
C GLY A 77 -7.40 10.04 -1.03
N ASN A 78 -6.82 10.39 -2.18
CA ASN A 78 -6.01 9.53 -3.03
C ASN A 78 -4.52 9.71 -2.76
N VAL A 79 -3.75 8.70 -3.12
CA VAL A 79 -2.27 8.75 -3.16
C VAL A 79 -1.81 8.56 -4.59
N GLN A 80 -1.03 9.51 -5.10
CA GLN A 80 -0.35 9.40 -6.38
C GLN A 80 1.16 9.55 -6.16
N ALA A 81 1.96 8.57 -6.60
CA ALA A 81 3.41 8.61 -6.43
C ALA A 81 4.15 7.81 -7.50
N GLU A 82 5.42 8.14 -7.77
CA GLU A 82 6.27 7.22 -8.53
C GLU A 82 6.57 5.97 -7.69
N ARG A 83 6.82 6.15 -6.40
CA ARG A 83 7.11 5.04 -5.49
C ARG A 83 6.39 5.17 -4.14
N VAL A 84 5.66 4.11 -3.76
CA VAL A 84 5.08 3.95 -2.42
C VAL A 84 5.82 2.84 -1.67
N ARG A 85 6.32 3.14 -0.47
CA ARG A 85 7.02 2.16 0.39
C ARG A 85 6.44 2.12 1.79
N ILE A 86 5.94 0.96 2.20
CA ILE A 86 5.27 0.77 3.50
C ILE A 86 6.06 -0.23 4.34
N LYS A 87 6.58 0.22 5.48
CA LYS A 87 7.18 -0.63 6.51
C LYS A 87 6.39 -0.59 7.82
N GLY A 88 5.56 0.41 7.99
CA GLY A 88 4.63 0.61 9.10
C GLY A 88 3.19 0.26 8.70
N ARG A 89 2.27 1.20 8.89
CA ARG A 89 0.85 1.06 8.54
C ARG A 89 0.40 2.23 7.66
N LEU A 90 -0.30 1.91 6.57
CA LEU A 90 -0.96 2.89 5.71
C LEU A 90 -2.44 2.53 5.56
N THR A 91 -3.32 3.51 5.72
CA THR A 91 -4.73 3.42 5.35
C THR A 91 -5.03 4.51 4.32
N VAL A 92 -5.66 4.15 3.21
CA VAL A 92 -6.09 5.08 2.15
C VAL A 92 -7.58 4.84 1.91
N GLN A 93 -8.39 5.88 2.04
CA GLN A 93 -9.83 5.78 1.80
C GLN A 93 -10.17 5.79 0.31
N GLY A 94 -9.37 6.47 -0.49
CA GLY A 94 -9.46 6.51 -1.95
C GLY A 94 -8.57 5.48 -2.63
N ASP A 95 -8.01 5.89 -3.77
CA ASP A 95 -7.16 5.08 -4.63
C ASP A 95 -5.67 5.33 -4.36
N VAL A 96 -4.87 4.35 -4.74
CA VAL A 96 -3.40 4.47 -4.78
C VAL A 96 -2.93 4.21 -6.21
N GLU A 97 -2.27 5.18 -6.82
CA GLU A 97 -1.66 5.09 -8.13
C GLU A 97 -0.14 5.28 -8.00
N ALA A 98 0.65 4.33 -8.54
CA ALA A 98 2.10 4.40 -8.47
C ALA A 98 2.77 3.71 -9.67
N GLU A 99 4.05 4.01 -9.93
CA GLU A 99 4.88 3.16 -10.78
C GLU A 99 5.31 1.91 -10.02
N ARG A 100 5.63 2.08 -8.72
CA ARG A 100 6.06 0.98 -7.86
C ARG A 100 5.45 1.05 -6.46
N PHE A 101 4.82 -0.05 -6.05
CA PHE A 101 4.27 -0.22 -4.71
C PHE A 101 4.99 -1.36 -3.97
N GLU A 102 5.60 -1.04 -2.84
CA GLU A 102 6.34 -2.01 -1.99
C GLU A 102 5.78 -1.99 -0.57
N ALA A 103 5.25 -3.11 -0.08
CA ALA A 103 4.72 -3.21 1.29
C ALA A 103 5.36 -4.38 2.05
N ILE A 104 5.91 -4.07 3.23
CA ILE A 104 6.36 -5.06 4.22
C ILE A 104 5.53 -4.94 5.50
N GLY A 105 4.85 -3.82 5.68
CA GLY A 105 3.90 -3.52 6.76
C GLY A 105 2.46 -3.88 6.42
N ALA A 106 1.54 -3.43 7.27
CA ALA A 106 0.11 -3.57 7.03
C ALA A 106 -0.44 -2.38 6.24
N PHE A 107 -1.40 -2.62 5.37
CA PHE A 107 -2.07 -1.53 4.66
C PHE A 107 -3.53 -1.88 4.34
N GLU A 108 -4.33 -0.83 4.21
CA GLU A 108 -5.71 -0.90 3.76
C GLU A 108 -5.93 0.18 2.69
N VAL A 109 -6.44 -0.24 1.52
CA VAL A 109 -6.84 0.66 0.43
C VAL A 109 -8.29 0.34 0.10
N ASN A 110 -9.19 1.28 0.35
CA ASN A 110 -10.62 1.08 0.16
C ASN A 110 -11.08 1.22 -1.30
N GLY A 111 -10.22 1.77 -2.14
CA GLY A 111 -10.37 1.86 -3.59
C GLY A 111 -9.46 0.91 -4.37
N LEU A 112 -8.99 1.38 -5.51
CA LEU A 112 -8.06 0.71 -6.41
C LEU A 112 -6.61 0.97 -5.97
N LEU A 113 -5.81 -0.09 -5.88
CA LEU A 113 -4.35 -0.02 -5.90
C LEU A 113 -3.88 -0.36 -7.30
N ASN A 114 -3.39 0.62 -8.03
CA ASN A 114 -2.84 0.47 -9.38
C ASN A 114 -1.36 0.83 -9.41
N ALA A 115 -0.51 -0.08 -9.88
CA ALA A 115 0.91 0.22 -10.06
C ALA A 115 1.56 -0.71 -11.10
N GLY A 116 2.55 -0.21 -11.84
CA GLY A 116 3.32 -1.03 -12.78
C GLY A 116 3.94 -2.27 -12.11
N THR A 117 4.54 -2.09 -10.93
CA THR A 117 5.06 -3.22 -10.13
C THR A 117 4.53 -3.16 -8.70
N ILE A 118 3.92 -4.26 -8.24
CA ILE A 118 3.39 -4.42 -6.89
C ILE A 118 4.11 -5.55 -6.18
N GLN A 119 4.81 -5.23 -5.09
CA GLN A 119 5.52 -6.21 -4.25
C GLN A 119 5.02 -6.14 -2.80
N ILE A 120 4.31 -7.17 -2.36
CA ILE A 120 3.73 -7.26 -1.03
C ILE A 120 4.37 -8.43 -0.28
N SER A 121 4.95 -8.11 0.88
CA SER A 121 5.46 -9.12 1.82
C SER A 121 4.50 -9.26 2.99
N VAL A 122 3.62 -10.26 2.94
CA VAL A 122 2.68 -10.52 4.04
C VAL A 122 3.40 -11.02 5.28
N LYS A 123 3.21 -10.30 6.40
CA LYS A 123 3.82 -10.57 7.71
C LYS A 123 2.74 -10.58 8.81
N SER A 124 3.18 -10.85 10.03
CA SER A 124 2.36 -10.94 11.25
C SER A 124 1.69 -9.67 11.73
N PHE A 125 1.88 -8.53 11.06
CA PHE A 125 1.36 -7.23 11.55
C PHE A 125 -0.14 -7.02 11.32
N GLY A 126 -0.87 -8.05 10.94
CA GLY A 126 -2.30 -8.02 10.63
C GLY A 126 -2.58 -8.23 9.15
N PRO A 127 -3.84 -8.40 8.79
CA PRO A 127 -4.24 -8.53 7.39
C PRO A 127 -4.02 -7.21 6.65
N SER A 128 -3.57 -7.29 5.41
CA SER A 128 -3.68 -6.19 4.45
C SER A 128 -4.96 -6.37 3.65
N LYS A 129 -5.62 -5.26 3.31
CA LYS A 129 -6.89 -5.28 2.59
C LYS A 129 -6.84 -4.25 1.46
N VAL A 130 -7.28 -4.68 0.30
CA VAL A 130 -7.47 -3.82 -0.87
C VAL A 130 -8.77 -4.20 -1.53
N LYS A 131 -9.53 -3.25 -2.03
CA LYS A 131 -10.73 -3.59 -2.79
C LYS A 131 -10.35 -4.18 -4.15
N GLU A 132 -9.56 -3.46 -4.92
CA GLU A 132 -9.11 -3.87 -6.25
C GLU A 132 -7.61 -3.63 -6.42
N ILE A 133 -6.92 -4.55 -7.08
CA ILE A 133 -5.50 -4.45 -7.40
C ILE A 133 -5.33 -4.57 -8.90
N GLY A 134 -4.66 -3.61 -9.53
CA GLY A 134 -4.28 -3.61 -10.93
C GLY A 134 -2.78 -3.38 -11.10
N GLY A 135 -2.13 -4.07 -12.06
CA GLY A 135 -0.72 -3.84 -12.35
C GLY A 135 -0.12 -4.81 -13.36
N ASP A 136 1.05 -4.46 -13.92
CA ASP A 136 1.72 -5.33 -14.89
C ASP A 136 2.33 -6.55 -14.19
N GLU A 137 3.04 -6.33 -13.08
CA GLU A 137 3.64 -7.38 -12.26
C GLU A 137 3.16 -7.31 -10.80
N ILE A 138 2.51 -8.37 -10.33
CA ILE A 138 1.96 -8.45 -8.96
C ILE A 138 2.58 -9.64 -8.24
N ILE A 139 3.37 -9.36 -7.20
CA ILE A 139 4.03 -10.37 -6.39
C ILE A 139 3.63 -10.24 -4.92
N VAL A 140 2.93 -11.23 -4.42
CA VAL A 140 2.58 -11.35 -2.99
C VAL A 140 3.29 -12.57 -2.41
N LYS A 141 4.18 -12.36 -1.45
CA LYS A 141 4.95 -13.43 -0.81
C LYS A 141 4.88 -13.37 0.69
N ARG A 142 4.88 -14.54 1.34
CA ARG A 142 5.10 -14.62 2.78
C ARG A 142 6.60 -14.54 3.08
N ARG A 143 7.01 -13.57 3.87
CA ARG A 143 8.37 -13.49 4.35
C ARG A 143 8.54 -14.42 5.57
N LYS A 144 9.36 -15.47 5.44
CA LYS A 144 9.71 -16.34 6.57
C LYS A 144 10.50 -15.53 7.60
N GLY A 145 10.01 -15.50 8.84
CA GLY A 145 10.77 -14.93 9.97
C GLY A 145 11.90 -15.89 10.37
N LEU A 146 13.00 -15.35 10.91
CA LEU A 146 14.15 -16.14 11.42
C LEU A 146 13.80 -17.01 12.64
N ILE A 147 12.66 -16.79 13.28
CA ILE A 147 12.19 -17.56 14.44
C ILE A 147 10.88 -18.23 14.06
N GLY A 148 10.95 -19.51 13.71
CA GLY A 148 9.87 -20.34 13.18
C GLY A 148 8.76 -20.72 14.16
N LEU A 149 8.54 -20.01 15.28
CA LEU A 149 7.58 -20.37 16.30
C LEU A 149 6.39 -19.41 16.49
N LEU A 150 6.40 -18.24 15.90
CA LEU A 150 5.24 -17.34 15.95
C LEU A 150 4.42 -17.50 14.68
N HIS A 151 3.25 -18.08 14.81
CA HIS A 151 2.25 -18.27 13.75
C HIS A 151 1.79 -16.93 13.21
N SER A 152 2.53 -16.42 12.25
CA SER A 152 2.22 -15.18 11.55
C SER A 152 1.12 -15.46 10.53
N ARG A 153 -0.09 -14.99 10.82
CA ARG A 153 -1.25 -15.11 9.96
C ARG A 153 -1.41 -13.87 9.05
N GLY A 154 -0.32 -13.33 8.54
CA GLY A 154 -0.42 -12.28 7.52
C GLY A 154 -1.11 -12.85 6.29
N ILE A 155 -2.15 -12.17 5.85
CA ILE A 155 -2.93 -12.50 4.66
C ILE A 155 -3.25 -11.20 3.91
N LEU A 156 -3.27 -11.28 2.59
CA LEU A 156 -3.82 -10.24 1.73
C LEU A 156 -5.28 -10.60 1.42
N ASN A 157 -6.19 -9.66 1.63
CA ASN A 157 -7.58 -9.79 1.19
C ASN A 157 -7.85 -8.79 0.07
N ALA A 158 -8.38 -9.27 -1.04
CA ALA A 158 -8.81 -8.44 -2.16
C ALA A 158 -10.15 -8.94 -2.71
N GLU A 159 -10.88 -8.07 -3.40
CA GLU A 159 -12.02 -8.53 -4.20
C GLU A 159 -11.53 -8.97 -5.58
N THR A 160 -10.81 -8.11 -6.27
CA THR A 160 -10.28 -8.38 -7.60
C THR A 160 -8.78 -8.11 -7.67
N ILE A 161 -8.04 -8.98 -8.35
CA ILE A 161 -6.62 -8.80 -8.68
C ILE A 161 -6.48 -9.01 -10.18
N GLU A 162 -5.98 -8.00 -10.90
CA GLU A 162 -5.83 -8.04 -12.35
C GLU A 162 -4.43 -7.58 -12.76
N GLY A 163 -3.74 -8.37 -13.61
CA GLY A 163 -2.39 -8.04 -14.07
C GLY A 163 -1.86 -9.01 -15.11
N ASP A 164 -0.71 -8.71 -15.71
CA ASP A 164 -0.11 -9.61 -16.68
C ASP A 164 0.62 -10.77 -16.01
N GLU A 165 1.51 -10.49 -15.08
CA GLU A 165 2.30 -11.47 -14.34
C GLU A 165 1.89 -11.47 -12.87
N ILE A 166 1.21 -12.52 -12.42
CA ILE A 166 0.65 -12.62 -11.07
C ILE A 166 1.27 -13.80 -10.32
N TYR A 167 1.91 -13.52 -9.18
CA TYR A 167 2.32 -14.52 -8.20
C TYR A 167 1.76 -14.20 -6.82
N LEU A 168 0.94 -15.10 -6.25
CA LEU A 168 0.26 -14.89 -4.98
C LEU A 168 0.56 -16.00 -3.99
N GLU A 169 0.90 -15.65 -2.75
CA GLU A 169 0.92 -16.53 -1.58
C GLU A 169 0.00 -15.94 -0.50
N TYR A 170 -0.69 -16.80 0.26
CA TYR A 170 -1.52 -16.38 1.41
C TYR A 170 -2.45 -15.22 1.08
N THR A 171 -3.13 -15.34 -0.03
CA THR A 171 -4.06 -14.32 -0.55
C THR A 171 -5.46 -14.88 -0.64
N LYS A 172 -6.43 -14.11 -0.19
CA LYS A 172 -7.85 -14.38 -0.37
C LYS A 172 -8.43 -13.37 -1.35
N ALA A 173 -9.04 -13.85 -2.44
CA ALA A 173 -9.68 -13.00 -3.44
C ALA A 173 -10.92 -13.66 -4.06
N LYS A 174 -11.86 -12.83 -4.54
CA LYS A 174 -12.99 -13.32 -5.34
C LYS A 174 -12.52 -13.66 -6.76
N THR A 175 -11.84 -12.72 -7.41
CA THR A 175 -11.39 -12.89 -8.80
C THR A 175 -9.92 -12.55 -8.94
N VAL A 176 -9.18 -13.43 -9.62
CA VAL A 176 -7.82 -13.19 -10.09
C VAL A 176 -7.79 -13.35 -11.59
N ARG A 177 -7.43 -12.29 -12.32
CA ARG A 177 -7.38 -12.28 -13.79
C ARG A 177 -5.98 -11.91 -14.27
N GLY A 178 -5.39 -12.72 -15.15
CA GLY A 178 -4.05 -12.43 -15.65
C GLY A 178 -3.64 -13.15 -16.90
N THR A 179 -2.55 -12.69 -17.51
CA THR A 179 -1.91 -13.43 -18.62
C THR A 179 -1.26 -14.69 -18.08
N ASN A 180 -0.43 -14.57 -17.06
CA ASN A 180 0.20 -15.66 -16.33
C ASN A 180 -0.15 -15.59 -14.85
N VAL A 181 -0.86 -16.59 -14.34
CA VAL A 181 -1.28 -16.65 -12.94
C VAL A 181 -0.63 -17.85 -12.25
N ARG A 182 0.16 -17.58 -11.22
CA ARG A 182 0.78 -18.60 -10.38
C ARG A 182 0.36 -18.38 -8.92
N LEU A 183 -0.30 -19.36 -8.36
CA LEU A 183 -0.67 -19.39 -6.95
C LEU A 183 0.32 -20.26 -6.18
N GLY A 184 1.05 -19.66 -5.26
CA GLY A 184 1.85 -20.33 -4.23
C GLY A 184 0.97 -20.82 -3.08
N PRO A 185 1.53 -21.22 -1.94
CA PRO A 185 0.77 -21.82 -0.85
C PRO A 185 -0.20 -20.86 -0.16
N GLY A 186 -1.33 -21.41 0.32
CA GLY A 186 -2.26 -20.74 1.22
C GLY A 186 -3.16 -19.68 0.57
N CYS A 187 -3.38 -19.74 -0.73
CA CYS A 187 -4.36 -18.92 -1.40
C CYS A 187 -5.78 -19.53 -1.29
N ASP A 188 -6.80 -18.67 -1.21
CA ASP A 188 -8.22 -19.02 -1.22
C ASP A 188 -8.91 -18.10 -2.25
N ILE A 189 -9.11 -18.61 -3.47
CA ILE A 189 -9.59 -17.82 -4.62
C ILE A 189 -10.88 -18.43 -5.15
N GLU A 190 -11.90 -17.61 -5.34
CA GLU A 190 -13.16 -18.09 -5.92
C GLU A 190 -13.03 -18.37 -7.43
N THR A 191 -12.48 -17.41 -8.20
CA THR A 191 -12.35 -17.55 -9.65
C THR A 191 -10.98 -17.08 -10.14
N VAL A 192 -10.33 -17.90 -11.00
CA VAL A 192 -9.13 -17.53 -11.74
C VAL A 192 -9.42 -17.52 -13.23
N GLU A 193 -9.17 -16.40 -13.89
CA GLU A 193 -9.23 -16.24 -15.35
C GLU A 193 -7.81 -16.00 -15.88
N TYR A 194 -7.34 -16.82 -16.82
CA TYR A 194 -5.97 -16.71 -17.33
C TYR A 194 -5.90 -16.84 -18.86
N LYS A 195 -4.94 -16.13 -19.48
CA LYS A 195 -4.75 -16.18 -20.93
C LYS A 195 -3.76 -17.26 -21.37
N THR A 196 -2.62 -17.36 -20.70
CA THR A 196 -1.51 -18.22 -21.17
C THR A 196 -1.20 -19.35 -20.20
N HIS A 197 -0.82 -19.05 -18.97
CA HIS A 197 -0.41 -20.04 -17.99
C HIS A 197 -1.13 -19.89 -16.66
N TYR A 198 -1.52 -21.03 -16.10
CA TYR A 198 -2.06 -21.11 -14.75
C TYR A 198 -1.39 -22.27 -14.00
N HIS A 199 -1.01 -22.02 -12.76
CA HIS A 199 -0.52 -23.04 -11.83
C HIS A 199 -0.95 -22.69 -10.41
N ALA A 200 -1.42 -23.67 -9.65
CA ALA A 200 -1.75 -23.52 -8.23
C ALA A 200 -1.00 -24.57 -7.40
N HIS A 201 -0.48 -24.13 -6.26
CA HIS A 201 0.11 -25.00 -5.25
C HIS A 201 -0.96 -25.87 -4.59
N GLU A 202 -0.62 -27.08 -4.16
CA GLU A 202 -1.54 -28.05 -3.53
C GLU A 202 -2.21 -27.53 -2.24
N ASP A 203 -1.54 -26.63 -1.49
CA ASP A 203 -2.07 -25.97 -0.30
C ASP A 203 -3.00 -24.78 -0.61
N SER A 204 -3.33 -24.55 -1.87
CA SER A 204 -4.22 -23.46 -2.27
C SER A 204 -5.57 -24.00 -2.74
N VAL A 205 -6.63 -23.27 -2.40
CA VAL A 205 -8.00 -23.58 -2.79
C VAL A 205 -8.44 -22.64 -3.90
N VAL A 206 -8.92 -23.19 -5.02
CA VAL A 206 -9.50 -22.44 -6.14
C VAL A 206 -10.82 -23.13 -6.52
N GLN A 207 -11.93 -22.38 -6.46
CA GLN A 207 -13.25 -22.95 -6.73
C GLN A 207 -13.50 -23.13 -8.22
N LYS A 208 -13.06 -22.15 -9.04
CA LYS A 208 -13.20 -22.18 -10.50
C LYS A 208 -11.96 -21.58 -11.16
N TYR A 209 -11.52 -22.19 -12.26
CA TYR A 209 -10.51 -21.56 -13.13
C TYR A 209 -10.89 -21.79 -14.61
N GLU A 210 -10.61 -20.79 -15.44
CA GLU A 210 -10.90 -20.87 -16.87
C GLU A 210 -9.87 -20.09 -17.69
N LYS A 211 -9.61 -20.60 -18.89
CA LYS A 211 -8.80 -19.93 -19.89
C LYS A 211 -9.65 -19.04 -20.74
N VAL A 212 -9.28 -17.74 -20.84
CA VAL A 212 -10.02 -16.70 -21.56
C VAL A 212 -9.27 -16.22 -22.80
#